data_ae06750f66897263ee2e1255f4dd25a7
#
_entry.id   ae06750f66897263ee2e1255f4dd25a7
#
_cell.length_a   1.000
_cell.length_b   1.000
_cell.length_c   1.000
_cell.angle_alpha   90.00
_cell.angle_beta   90.00
_cell.angle_gamma   90.00
#
_symmetry.space_group_name_H-M   'P 1'
#
loop_
_entity.id
_entity.type
_entity.pdbx_description
1 polymer ?
#
loop_
_entity_poly.entity_id
_entity_poly.type
_entity_poly.pdbx_seq_one_letter_code
_entity_poly.pdbx_strand_id
1 'polypeptide(L)'
;MERVLDLGCGTGDSWQRLHLQVENFQIIGVDTRWDRVQAANLNHRDRGWVYLCGRGEELPLPDASVNGVFCEVALPYMHIPRALAELHRVLVPGGWLKATLHTPGFTWSEFRQSFPKLKQSLFRVFVFLNGMVLHFFGDVISLGRVAESCQTDRGMRIALRRAGFTAVTFRHEGRRFFVEAQRDEPVRPG
;
A
#
# COMPACT_ATOMS: atom_id res chain seq x y z
N MET A 1 0.71 -18.69 14.58
CA MET A 1 1.49 -17.50 14.18
C MET A 1 0.79 -16.87 12.99
N GLU A 2 0.44 -15.60 13.07
CA GLU A 2 -0.26 -14.90 11.99
C GLU A 2 0.73 -14.56 10.87
N ARG A 3 0.30 -14.74 9.61
CA ARG A 3 1.07 -14.31 8.45
C ARG A 3 0.70 -12.88 8.09
N VAL A 4 1.69 -12.02 7.95
CA VAL A 4 1.49 -10.61 7.63
C VAL A 4 2.31 -10.24 6.40
N LEU A 5 1.65 -9.67 5.40
CA LEU A 5 2.30 -9.11 4.22
C LEU A 5 2.83 -7.72 4.52
N ASP A 6 4.12 -7.49 4.27
CA ASP A 6 4.75 -6.17 4.19
C ASP A 6 4.87 -5.76 2.73
N LEU A 7 3.94 -4.93 2.24
CA LEU A 7 3.92 -4.48 0.85
C LEU A 7 4.79 -3.24 0.65
N GLY A 8 5.80 -3.36 -0.21
CA GLY A 8 6.86 -2.36 -0.37
C GLY A 8 7.89 -2.44 0.76
N CYS A 9 8.25 -3.66 1.15
CA CYS A 9 9.07 -3.97 2.32
C CYS A 9 10.48 -3.36 2.30
N GLY A 10 10.99 -2.95 1.13
CA GLY A 10 12.36 -2.45 0.99
C GLY A 10 13.37 -3.47 1.53
N THR A 11 14.21 -3.03 2.47
CA THR A 11 15.22 -3.86 3.16
C THR A 11 14.68 -4.63 4.37
N GLY A 12 13.36 -4.64 4.57
CA GLY A 12 12.68 -5.40 5.60
C GLY A 12 12.50 -4.69 6.94
N ASP A 13 12.70 -3.36 7.01
CA ASP A 13 12.72 -2.59 8.28
C ASP A 13 11.45 -1.76 8.53
N SER A 14 10.43 -1.86 7.68
CA SER A 14 9.18 -1.07 7.77
C SER A 14 8.43 -1.30 9.08
N TRP A 15 8.41 -2.52 9.60
CA TRP A 15 7.78 -2.88 10.87
C TRP A 15 8.42 -2.17 12.07
N GLN A 16 9.74 -1.91 12.06
CA GLN A 16 10.42 -1.15 13.12
C GLN A 16 9.95 0.29 13.15
N ARG A 17 9.81 0.91 11.96
CA ARG A 17 9.34 2.29 11.82
C ARG A 17 7.89 2.48 12.26
N LEU A 18 7.08 1.43 12.13
CA LEU A 18 5.67 1.42 12.53
C LEU A 18 5.46 0.97 13.98
N HIS A 19 6.55 0.70 14.74
CA HIS A 19 6.50 0.21 16.11
C HIS A 19 5.57 -0.99 16.29
N LEU A 20 5.47 -1.86 15.28
CA LEU A 20 4.66 -3.05 15.35
C LEU A 20 5.36 -4.13 16.20
N GLN A 21 4.63 -4.72 17.14
CA GLN A 21 5.08 -5.90 17.85
C GLN A 21 4.92 -7.11 16.93
N VAL A 22 6.03 -7.54 16.31
CA VAL A 22 6.03 -8.58 15.26
C VAL A 22 6.46 -9.96 15.77
N GLU A 23 6.64 -10.11 17.07
CA GLU A 23 7.13 -11.37 17.69
C GLU A 23 6.23 -12.56 17.40
N ASN A 24 4.93 -12.31 17.20
CA ASN A 24 3.93 -13.33 16.88
C ASN A 24 3.60 -13.41 15.38
N PHE A 25 4.31 -12.67 14.53
CA PHE A 25 4.04 -12.61 13.10
C PHE A 25 5.09 -13.36 12.28
N GLN A 26 4.63 -14.06 11.25
CA GLN A 26 5.44 -14.49 10.14
C GLN A 26 5.34 -13.43 9.04
N ILE A 27 6.40 -12.66 8.83
CA ILE A 27 6.41 -11.62 7.81
C ILE A 27 6.71 -12.21 6.44
N ILE A 28 5.89 -11.80 5.45
CA ILE A 28 6.13 -12.04 4.04
C ILE A 28 6.28 -10.67 3.39
N GLY A 29 7.50 -10.28 3.01
CA GLY A 29 7.77 -9.00 2.37
C GLY A 29 7.68 -9.10 0.85
N VAL A 30 7.09 -8.09 0.19
CA VAL A 30 7.08 -7.98 -1.28
C VAL A 30 7.57 -6.59 -1.68
N ASP A 31 8.59 -6.54 -2.54
CA ASP A 31 9.10 -5.30 -3.15
C ASP A 31 9.45 -5.54 -4.63
N THR A 32 9.37 -4.50 -5.44
CA THR A 32 9.72 -4.59 -6.88
C THR A 32 11.23 -4.62 -7.13
N ARG A 33 12.03 -4.21 -6.15
CA ARG A 33 13.48 -4.08 -6.26
C ARG A 33 14.19 -5.32 -5.74
N TRP A 34 14.74 -6.10 -6.65
CA TRP A 34 15.48 -7.33 -6.34
C TRP A 34 16.64 -7.11 -5.35
N ASP A 35 17.42 -6.05 -5.52
CA ASP A 35 18.52 -5.70 -4.62
C ASP A 35 18.07 -5.49 -3.16
N ARG A 36 16.92 -4.86 -2.96
CA ARG A 36 16.32 -4.66 -1.63
C ARG A 36 15.80 -5.98 -1.04
N VAL A 37 15.13 -6.78 -1.86
CA VAL A 37 14.63 -8.11 -1.44
C VAL A 37 15.76 -9.01 -1.01
N GLN A 38 16.88 -9.02 -1.75
CA GLN A 38 18.07 -9.78 -1.33
C GLN A 38 18.62 -9.29 0.02
N ALA A 39 18.73 -7.96 0.20
CA ALA A 39 19.17 -7.39 1.48
C ALA A 39 18.22 -7.78 2.62
N ALA A 40 16.91 -7.72 2.41
CA ALA A 40 15.92 -8.10 3.41
C ALA A 40 16.05 -9.57 3.83
N ASN A 41 16.22 -10.50 2.87
CA ASN A 41 16.43 -11.92 3.16
C ASN A 41 17.74 -12.16 3.96
N LEU A 42 18.78 -11.39 3.67
CA LEU A 42 20.03 -11.47 4.43
C LEU A 42 19.90 -10.92 5.85
N ASN A 43 19.26 -9.76 5.99
CA ASN A 43 19.09 -9.06 7.27
C ASN A 43 18.22 -9.85 8.27
N HIS A 44 17.27 -10.64 7.77
CA HIS A 44 16.27 -11.33 8.60
C HIS A 44 16.29 -12.87 8.47
N ARG A 45 17.38 -13.44 7.96
CA ARG A 45 17.52 -14.89 7.73
C ARG A 45 17.22 -15.76 8.96
N ASP A 46 17.51 -15.24 10.16
CA ASP A 46 17.36 -15.98 11.42
C ASP A 46 15.92 -15.91 11.99
N ARG A 47 15.02 -15.13 11.34
CA ARG A 47 13.63 -14.94 11.77
C ARG A 47 12.62 -15.86 11.08
N GLY A 48 13.03 -16.62 10.05
CA GLY A 48 12.13 -17.43 9.24
C GLY A 48 11.14 -16.60 8.40
N TRP A 49 11.42 -15.31 8.19
CA TRP A 49 10.66 -14.43 7.32
C TRP A 49 11.04 -14.64 5.86
N VAL A 50 10.13 -14.35 4.94
CA VAL A 50 10.33 -14.56 3.51
C VAL A 50 10.14 -13.25 2.78
N TYR A 51 11.09 -12.90 1.90
CA TYR A 51 10.98 -11.70 1.07
C TYR A 51 11.04 -12.08 -0.40
N LEU A 52 10.05 -11.59 -1.17
CA LEU A 52 9.81 -11.94 -2.56
C LEU A 52 9.87 -10.70 -3.46
N CYS A 53 10.43 -10.87 -4.66
CA CYS A 53 10.34 -9.82 -5.67
C CYS A 53 8.99 -9.92 -6.38
N GLY A 54 8.23 -8.81 -6.37
CA GLY A 54 6.89 -8.79 -6.96
C GLY A 54 6.28 -7.39 -6.99
N ARG A 55 5.12 -7.28 -7.64
CA ARG A 55 4.35 -6.05 -7.74
C ARG A 55 3.10 -6.15 -6.88
N GLY A 56 2.67 -5.01 -6.31
CA GLY A 56 1.41 -4.96 -5.53
C GLY A 56 0.16 -5.19 -6.38
N GLU A 57 0.24 -4.92 -7.68
CA GLU A 57 -0.85 -5.16 -8.64
C GLU A 57 -0.94 -6.62 -9.14
N GLU A 58 0.04 -7.47 -8.76
CA GLU A 58 0.13 -8.89 -9.11
C GLU A 58 1.01 -9.58 -8.06
N LEU A 59 0.41 -9.91 -6.92
CA LEU A 59 1.14 -10.45 -5.77
C LEU A 59 1.47 -11.93 -5.98
N PRO A 60 2.74 -12.35 -5.75
CA PRO A 60 3.16 -13.75 -5.87
C PRO A 60 2.74 -14.58 -4.64
N LEU A 61 1.48 -14.45 -4.23
CA LEU A 61 0.90 -15.11 -3.05
C LEU A 61 -0.43 -15.77 -3.41
N PRO A 62 -0.76 -16.92 -2.79
CA PRO A 62 -2.06 -17.56 -2.95
C PRO A 62 -3.21 -16.72 -2.38
N ASP A 63 -4.43 -17.03 -2.80
CA ASP A 63 -5.65 -16.47 -2.22
C ASP A 63 -5.76 -16.81 -0.73
N ALA A 64 -6.30 -15.89 0.06
CA ALA A 64 -6.56 -16.07 1.49
C ALA A 64 -5.36 -16.67 2.26
N SER A 65 -4.15 -16.17 1.99
CA SER A 65 -2.89 -16.72 2.54
C SER A 65 -2.29 -15.88 3.65
N VAL A 66 -2.77 -14.64 3.89
CA VAL A 66 -2.27 -13.74 4.93
C VAL A 66 -3.39 -13.20 5.80
N ASN A 67 -3.11 -13.02 7.11
CA ASN A 67 -4.06 -12.51 8.09
C ASN A 67 -4.11 -10.98 8.12
N GLY A 68 -3.00 -10.34 7.74
CA GLY A 68 -2.88 -8.89 7.72
C GLY A 68 -1.95 -8.39 6.64
N VAL A 69 -2.15 -7.13 6.28
CA VAL A 69 -1.27 -6.39 5.39
C VAL A 69 -0.92 -5.06 6.04
N PHE A 70 0.35 -4.73 6.05
CA PHE A 70 0.74 -3.34 6.19
C PHE A 70 1.53 -2.86 4.98
N CYS A 71 1.41 -1.57 4.69
CA CYS A 71 2.02 -0.95 3.54
C CYS A 71 2.49 0.46 3.93
N GLU A 72 3.80 0.62 4.15
CA GLU A 72 4.35 1.94 4.46
C GLU A 72 4.69 2.68 3.17
N VAL A 73 3.81 3.62 2.78
CA VAL A 73 4.02 4.57 1.67
C VAL A 73 4.30 3.91 0.30
N ALA A 74 3.88 2.67 0.06
CA ALA A 74 4.05 2.04 -1.24
C ALA A 74 2.82 2.15 -2.15
N LEU A 75 1.60 2.09 -1.59
CA LEU A 75 0.34 2.23 -2.35
C LEU A 75 0.26 3.48 -3.23
N PRO A 76 0.73 4.68 -2.80
CA PRO A 76 0.71 5.89 -3.65
C PRO A 76 1.38 5.73 -5.01
N TYR A 77 2.33 4.83 -5.15
CA TYR A 77 3.11 4.58 -6.38
C TYR A 77 2.52 3.49 -7.28
N MET A 78 1.44 2.84 -6.84
CA MET A 78 0.81 1.71 -7.53
C MET A 78 -0.48 2.12 -8.23
N HIS A 79 -0.95 1.27 -9.13
CA HIS A 79 -2.33 1.35 -9.61
C HIS A 79 -3.26 0.90 -8.48
N ILE A 80 -3.70 1.87 -7.66
CA ILE A 80 -4.41 1.62 -6.39
C ILE A 80 -5.54 0.60 -6.51
N PRO A 81 -6.51 0.69 -7.48
CA PRO A 81 -7.58 -0.28 -7.57
C PRO A 81 -7.09 -1.72 -7.80
N ARG A 82 -6.06 -1.92 -8.64
CA ARG A 82 -5.50 -3.26 -8.88
C ARG A 82 -4.76 -3.79 -7.66
N ALA A 83 -3.96 -2.94 -7.02
CA ALA A 83 -3.26 -3.31 -5.79
C ALA A 83 -4.26 -3.68 -4.68
N LEU A 84 -5.33 -2.91 -4.49
CA LEU A 84 -6.37 -3.22 -3.50
C LEU A 84 -7.12 -4.52 -3.80
N ALA A 85 -7.39 -4.82 -5.09
CA ALA A 85 -7.99 -6.10 -5.49
C ALA A 85 -7.07 -7.28 -5.14
N GLU A 86 -5.76 -7.17 -5.38
CA GLU A 86 -4.78 -8.18 -5.00
C GLU A 86 -4.65 -8.31 -3.47
N LEU A 87 -4.63 -7.20 -2.74
CA LEU A 87 -4.61 -7.22 -1.28
C LEU A 87 -5.86 -7.90 -0.72
N HIS A 88 -7.04 -7.63 -1.30
CA HIS A 88 -8.27 -8.31 -0.93
C HIS A 88 -8.20 -9.81 -1.23
N ARG A 89 -7.66 -10.21 -2.39
CA ARG A 89 -7.51 -11.61 -2.78
C ARG A 89 -6.64 -12.40 -1.81
N VAL A 90 -5.48 -11.85 -1.41
CA VAL A 90 -4.50 -12.56 -0.57
C VAL A 90 -4.85 -12.55 0.93
N LEU A 91 -5.62 -11.58 1.41
CA LEU A 91 -6.09 -11.54 2.79
C LEU A 91 -7.09 -12.68 3.06
N VAL A 92 -7.08 -13.26 4.25
CA VAL A 92 -8.16 -14.13 4.72
C VAL A 92 -9.43 -13.30 4.96
N PRO A 93 -10.65 -13.87 4.90
CA PRO A 93 -11.86 -13.20 5.33
C PRO A 93 -11.71 -12.62 6.76
N GLY A 94 -12.13 -11.38 6.97
CA GLY A 94 -11.92 -10.65 8.23
C GLY A 94 -10.48 -10.15 8.45
N GLY A 95 -9.56 -10.43 7.55
CA GLY A 95 -8.17 -9.96 7.61
C GLY A 95 -8.07 -8.44 7.52
N TRP A 96 -7.01 -7.87 8.09
CA TRP A 96 -6.84 -6.42 8.22
C TRP A 96 -5.83 -5.84 7.23
N LEU A 97 -6.08 -4.60 6.82
CA LEU A 97 -5.17 -3.74 6.04
C LEU A 97 -4.83 -2.49 6.84
N LYS A 98 -3.54 -2.17 6.95
CA LYS A 98 -3.04 -0.88 7.48
C LYS A 98 -2.06 -0.29 6.48
N ALA A 99 -2.31 0.94 6.05
CA ALA A 99 -1.43 1.60 5.09
C ALA A 99 -1.18 3.07 5.44
N THR A 100 0.01 3.54 5.10
CA THR A 100 0.37 4.96 5.12
C THR A 100 0.37 5.50 3.69
N LEU A 101 -0.19 6.67 3.50
CA LEU A 101 -0.49 7.27 2.21
C LEU A 101 0.11 8.69 2.08
N HIS A 102 0.09 9.24 0.86
CA HIS A 102 0.50 10.62 0.57
C HIS A 102 -0.70 11.55 0.51
N THR A 103 -0.70 12.59 1.35
CA THR A 103 -1.70 13.65 1.28
C THR A 103 -1.48 14.57 0.08
N PRO A 104 -2.51 15.28 -0.41
CA PRO A 104 -2.34 16.34 -1.40
C PRO A 104 -1.34 17.43 -0.94
N GLY A 105 -1.32 17.74 0.37
CA GLY A 105 -0.38 18.70 0.95
C GLY A 105 1.08 18.25 0.86
N PHE A 106 1.34 16.94 0.99
CA PHE A 106 2.67 16.37 0.77
C PHE A 106 3.09 16.56 -0.70
N THR A 107 2.24 16.18 -1.66
CA THR A 107 2.50 16.34 -3.10
C THR A 107 2.72 17.80 -3.48
N TRP A 108 1.95 18.73 -2.88
CA TRP A 108 2.14 20.16 -3.07
C TRP A 108 3.52 20.64 -2.57
N SER A 109 3.97 20.15 -1.41
CA SER A 109 5.30 20.49 -0.89
C SER A 109 6.42 20.01 -1.81
N GLU A 110 6.28 18.82 -2.40
CA GLU A 110 7.23 18.28 -3.38
C GLU A 110 7.21 19.06 -4.70
N PHE A 111 6.03 19.49 -5.17
CA PHE A 111 5.91 20.37 -6.33
C PHE A 111 6.69 21.66 -6.14
N ARG A 112 6.53 22.33 -4.99
CA ARG A 112 7.26 23.56 -4.68
C ARG A 112 8.79 23.35 -4.65
N GLN A 113 9.25 22.23 -4.13
CA GLN A 113 10.67 21.87 -4.08
C GLN A 113 11.24 21.49 -5.46
N SER A 114 10.41 21.00 -6.36
CA SER A 114 10.82 20.61 -7.71
C SER A 114 11.04 21.80 -8.63
N PHE A 115 10.48 22.97 -8.32
CA PHE A 115 10.63 24.19 -9.13
C PHE A 115 12.06 24.74 -9.02
N PRO A 116 12.75 25.14 -10.14
CA PRO A 116 12.25 25.28 -11.52
C PRO A 116 12.46 24.07 -12.45
N LYS A 117 12.68 22.87 -11.95
CA LYS A 117 12.97 21.68 -12.75
C LYS A 117 11.72 21.20 -13.51
N LEU A 118 11.55 21.68 -14.74
CA LEU A 118 10.32 21.51 -15.55
C LEU A 118 9.77 20.08 -15.59
N LYS A 119 10.63 19.07 -15.86
CA LYS A 119 10.20 17.67 -15.93
C LYS A 119 9.61 17.18 -14.60
N GLN A 120 10.24 17.53 -13.47
CA GLN A 120 9.78 17.14 -12.15
C GLN A 120 8.47 17.84 -11.79
N SER A 121 8.37 19.14 -12.11
CA SER A 121 7.15 19.92 -11.88
C SER A 121 5.98 19.40 -12.68
N LEU A 122 6.17 19.07 -13.97
CA LEU A 122 5.12 18.45 -14.80
C LEU A 122 4.70 17.09 -14.27
N PHE A 123 5.65 16.28 -13.79
CA PHE A 123 5.33 15.00 -13.16
C PHE A 123 4.48 15.19 -11.89
N ARG A 124 4.79 16.17 -11.04
CA ARG A 124 3.97 16.47 -9.85
C ARG A 124 2.58 16.99 -10.20
N VAL A 125 2.42 17.73 -11.30
CA VAL A 125 1.10 18.10 -11.83
C VAL A 125 0.31 16.82 -12.21
N PHE A 126 0.94 15.87 -12.91
CA PHE A 126 0.32 14.58 -13.22
C PHE A 126 -0.13 13.84 -11.95
N VAL A 127 0.73 13.74 -10.92
CA VAL A 127 0.40 13.11 -9.64
C VAL A 127 -0.83 13.77 -8.99
N PHE A 128 -0.91 15.10 -9.07
CA PHE A 128 -2.04 15.86 -8.52
C PHE A 128 -3.33 15.60 -9.29
N LEU A 129 -3.28 15.66 -10.64
CA LEU A 129 -4.43 15.36 -11.51
C LEU A 129 -4.89 13.91 -11.30
N ASN A 130 -3.96 12.98 -11.19
CA ASN A 130 -4.25 11.57 -10.90
C ASN A 130 -4.90 11.40 -9.52
N GLY A 131 -4.48 12.19 -8.53
CA GLY A 131 -5.15 12.25 -7.23
C GLY A 131 -6.59 12.79 -7.31
N MET A 132 -6.88 13.73 -8.24
CA MET A 132 -8.25 14.16 -8.51
C MET A 132 -9.10 13.04 -9.11
N VAL A 133 -8.56 12.27 -10.07
CA VAL A 133 -9.24 11.09 -10.61
C VAL A 133 -9.56 10.10 -9.49
N LEU A 134 -8.60 9.82 -8.61
CA LEU A 134 -8.82 8.98 -7.44
C LEU A 134 -9.92 9.56 -6.54
N HIS A 135 -9.88 10.87 -6.26
CA HIS A 135 -10.85 11.55 -5.39
C HIS A 135 -12.29 11.39 -5.86
N PHE A 136 -12.53 11.60 -7.16
CA PHE A 136 -13.90 11.60 -7.71
C PHE A 136 -14.37 10.20 -8.11
N PHE A 137 -13.47 9.37 -8.64
CA PHE A 137 -13.81 8.10 -9.27
C PHE A 137 -13.28 6.87 -8.54
N GLY A 138 -12.41 7.02 -7.52
CA GLY A 138 -11.77 5.89 -6.85
C GLY A 138 -10.86 5.08 -7.76
N ASP A 139 -10.34 5.71 -8.82
CA ASP A 139 -9.48 5.09 -9.83
C ASP A 139 -8.27 5.97 -10.11
N VAL A 140 -7.27 5.44 -10.83
CA VAL A 140 -6.06 6.16 -11.22
C VAL A 140 -5.70 5.88 -12.67
N ILE A 141 -5.07 6.88 -13.33
CA ILE A 141 -4.57 6.74 -14.69
C ILE A 141 -3.14 6.20 -14.63
N SER A 142 -2.84 5.18 -15.42
CA SER A 142 -1.50 4.66 -15.59
C SER A 142 -0.86 5.16 -16.89
N LEU A 143 0.33 5.70 -16.80
CA LEU A 143 1.20 6.00 -17.95
C LEU A 143 2.30 4.94 -18.00
N GLY A 144 2.06 3.87 -18.73
CA GLY A 144 2.91 2.68 -18.71
C GLY A 144 2.94 2.03 -17.33
N ARG A 145 4.10 2.08 -16.66
CA ARG A 145 4.27 1.53 -15.29
C ARG A 145 4.07 2.57 -14.18
N VAL A 146 3.78 3.81 -14.53
CA VAL A 146 3.64 4.91 -13.57
C VAL A 146 2.16 5.17 -13.32
N ALA A 147 1.74 5.03 -12.06
CA ALA A 147 0.37 5.30 -11.60
C ALA A 147 0.34 6.15 -10.32
N GLU A 148 1.44 6.88 -10.03
CA GLU A 148 1.55 7.67 -8.80
C GLU A 148 0.41 8.68 -8.68
N SER A 149 -0.17 8.78 -7.47
CA SER A 149 -1.24 9.71 -7.16
C SER A 149 -1.13 10.18 -5.71
N CYS A 150 -1.73 11.31 -5.39
CA CYS A 150 -1.99 11.70 -4.00
C CYS A 150 -3.38 11.19 -3.57
N GLN A 151 -3.55 10.90 -2.28
CA GLN A 151 -4.74 10.26 -1.77
C GLN A 151 -5.55 11.22 -0.90
N THR A 152 -6.87 11.03 -0.97
CA THR A 152 -7.86 11.67 -0.11
C THR A 152 -8.75 10.62 0.53
N ASP A 153 -9.35 10.92 1.69
CA ASP A 153 -10.27 10.02 2.40
C ASP A 153 -11.39 9.53 1.47
N ARG A 154 -11.98 10.46 0.69
CA ARG A 154 -13.07 10.15 -0.24
C ARG A 154 -12.62 9.16 -1.31
N GLY A 155 -11.51 9.46 -2.00
CA GLY A 155 -11.01 8.62 -3.09
C GLY A 155 -10.63 7.23 -2.61
N MET A 156 -9.90 7.15 -1.48
CA MET A 156 -9.52 5.88 -0.88
C MET A 156 -10.74 5.10 -0.38
N ARG A 157 -11.75 5.77 0.19
CA ARG A 157 -12.99 5.10 0.62
C ARG A 157 -13.74 4.47 -0.55
N ILE A 158 -13.80 5.17 -1.69
CA ILE A 158 -14.42 4.62 -2.92
C ILE A 158 -13.63 3.41 -3.41
N ALA A 159 -12.32 3.54 -3.54
CA ALA A 159 -11.45 2.46 -4.04
C ALA A 159 -11.49 1.22 -3.13
N LEU A 160 -11.38 1.41 -1.81
CA LEU A 160 -11.42 0.32 -0.83
C LEU A 160 -12.76 -0.42 -0.84
N ARG A 161 -13.88 0.32 -0.84
CA ARG A 161 -15.23 -0.30 -0.90
C ARG A 161 -15.44 -1.10 -2.19
N ARG A 162 -14.97 -0.58 -3.34
CA ARG A 162 -15.04 -1.31 -4.61
C ARG A 162 -14.22 -2.59 -4.61
N ALA A 163 -13.12 -2.60 -3.87
CA ALA A 163 -12.28 -3.77 -3.71
C ALA A 163 -12.80 -4.78 -2.66
N GLY A 164 -13.95 -4.52 -1.98
CA GLY A 164 -14.54 -5.41 -0.98
C GLY A 164 -14.08 -5.16 0.47
N PHE A 165 -13.43 -4.02 0.73
CA PHE A 165 -13.03 -3.67 2.10
C PHE A 165 -14.16 -2.98 2.86
N THR A 166 -14.28 -3.34 4.14
CA THR A 166 -15.22 -2.81 5.12
C THR A 166 -14.46 -2.14 6.29
N ALA A 167 -15.19 -1.62 7.28
CA ALA A 167 -14.62 -0.99 8.49
C ALA A 167 -13.52 0.05 8.20
N VAL A 168 -13.68 0.81 7.10
CA VAL A 168 -12.67 1.77 6.62
C VAL A 168 -12.60 2.99 7.53
N THR A 169 -11.45 3.17 8.16
CA THR A 169 -11.12 4.33 9.02
C THR A 169 -9.90 5.08 8.49
N PHE A 170 -9.86 6.38 8.75
CA PHE A 170 -8.75 7.24 8.37
C PHE A 170 -8.26 8.03 9.57
N ARG A 171 -6.94 8.24 9.63
CA ARG A 171 -6.29 9.05 10.65
C ARG A 171 -5.23 9.94 10.02
N HIS A 172 -5.21 11.20 10.36
CA HIS A 172 -4.23 12.18 9.91
C HIS A 172 -3.35 12.61 11.08
N GLU A 173 -2.04 12.46 10.93
CA GLU A 173 -1.04 12.92 11.92
C GLU A 173 0.01 13.77 11.23
N GLY A 174 -0.14 15.08 11.31
CA GLY A 174 0.72 16.03 10.62
C GLY A 174 0.68 15.83 9.10
N ARG A 175 1.78 15.32 8.52
CA ARG A 175 1.86 15.02 7.07
C ARG A 175 1.56 13.57 6.74
N ARG A 176 1.34 12.72 7.74
CA ARG A 176 1.03 11.30 7.55
C ARG A 176 -0.48 11.10 7.45
N PHE A 177 -0.86 10.26 6.52
CA PHE A 177 -2.23 9.85 6.28
C PHE A 177 -2.31 8.34 6.38
N PHE A 178 -3.03 7.85 7.38
CA PHE A 178 -3.18 6.43 7.67
C PHE A 178 -4.57 5.97 7.26
N VAL A 179 -4.65 4.75 6.74
CA VAL A 179 -5.90 4.05 6.49
C VAL A 179 -5.85 2.68 7.14
N GLU A 180 -6.94 2.31 7.79
CA GLU A 180 -7.19 0.94 8.26
C GLU A 180 -8.49 0.45 7.64
N ALA A 181 -8.54 -0.82 7.25
CA ALA A 181 -9.69 -1.47 6.67
C ALA A 181 -9.67 -2.98 6.94
N GLN A 182 -10.79 -3.67 6.75
CA GLN A 182 -10.89 -5.11 6.87
C GLN A 182 -11.44 -5.72 5.57
N ARG A 183 -10.95 -6.90 5.20
CA ARG A 183 -11.61 -7.71 4.18
C ARG A 183 -12.97 -8.16 4.73
N ASP A 184 -14.03 -8.05 3.94
CA ASP A 184 -15.36 -8.53 4.29
C ASP A 184 -15.36 -10.03 4.67
N GLU A 185 -16.21 -10.39 5.61
CA GLU A 185 -16.47 -11.80 5.88
C GLU A 185 -17.51 -12.32 4.87
N PRO A 186 -17.38 -13.56 4.39
CA PRO A 186 -18.43 -14.15 3.58
C PRO A 186 -19.72 -14.19 4.41
N VAL A 187 -20.81 -13.69 3.83
CA VAL A 187 -22.15 -13.80 4.45
C VAL A 187 -22.41 -15.28 4.71
N ARG A 188 -22.50 -15.67 5.97
CA ARG A 188 -22.90 -17.05 6.32
C ARG A 188 -24.31 -17.25 5.80
N PRO A 189 -24.54 -18.25 4.92
CA PRO A 189 -25.92 -18.60 4.58
C PRO A 189 -26.61 -19.05 5.87
N GLY A 190 -27.69 -18.35 6.22
CA GLY A 190 -28.55 -18.69 7.36
C GLY A 190 -29.29 -20.00 7.15
#